data_463caf4fee56950545cc941abd789884
#
_entry.id   463caf4fee56950545cc941abd789884
#
_cell.length_a   1.000
_cell.length_b   1.000
_cell.length_c   1.000
_cell.angle_alpha   90.00
_cell.angle_beta   90.00
_cell.angle_gamma   90.00
#
_symmetry.space_group_name_H-M   'P 1'
#
loop_
_entity.id
_entity.type
_entity.pdbx_description
1 polymer ?
#
loop_
_entity_poly.entity_id
_entity_poly.type
_entity_poly.pdbx_seq_one_letter_code
_entity_poly.pdbx_strand_id
1 'polypeptide(L)'
;MERRAFLKQAAITAATVASASHLNAAKTPTQPVARRTLGKTGEKLSIIGFGGIVVMDEENGAASNIVAEAVDRGINYFDVAPSYGNAQERLGPALAPYRKNCFLACKTEGRMKDDSRKQLEESLRLLKTDHVDLYQFHALTKMADLDKVLGPGGAMETMEAAKKEGKIRYIGFSVHSVETALAALDRYNFDTVLFPVNWVLFSQANFGPQILKRAQEKQMGILALKGMAKTTWAAEQKQNHPEPKCWYQPAAFPEEASLGLRWTLSHPITAAIPPGDERYFRLAMDVAQNYKPLEPHEEEALLSGGKGVEPIFHLGNDV
;
A
#
# COMPACT_ATOMS: atom_id res chain seq x y z
N MET A 1 13.18 -48.16 32.78
CA MET A 1 13.75 -49.01 31.69
C MET A 1 12.86 -48.96 30.45
N GLU A 2 12.56 -47.80 29.83
CA GLU A 2 11.69 -47.76 28.63
C GLU A 2 12.04 -46.64 27.64
N ARG A 3 13.25 -46.11 27.65
CA ARG A 3 13.72 -45.12 26.66
C ARG A 3 14.61 -45.72 25.53
N ARG A 4 14.91 -47.01 25.56
CA ARG A 4 15.78 -47.66 24.57
C ARG A 4 15.04 -48.50 23.51
N ALA A 5 13.76 -48.72 23.65
CA ALA A 5 12.97 -49.52 22.69
C ALA A 5 12.40 -48.68 21.52
N PHE A 6 12.25 -47.36 21.70
CA PHE A 6 11.68 -46.46 20.65
C PHE A 6 12.68 -46.06 19.55
N LEU A 7 13.98 -46.21 19.83
CA LEU A 7 15.05 -45.81 18.88
C LEU A 7 15.58 -46.93 17.99
N LYS A 8 15.03 -48.14 18.12
CA LYS A 8 15.43 -49.28 17.27
C LYS A 8 14.46 -49.66 16.14
N GLN A 9 13.32 -48.99 16.03
CA GLN A 9 12.35 -49.24 14.95
C GLN A 9 12.33 -48.16 13.84
N ALA A 10 13.17 -47.12 13.95
CA ALA A 10 13.31 -46.06 12.93
C ALA A 10 14.55 -46.24 12.00
N ALA A 11 15.23 -47.38 12.06
CA ALA A 11 16.52 -47.58 11.34
C ALA A 11 16.49 -48.67 10.27
N ILE A 12 15.32 -49.15 9.86
CA ILE A 12 15.22 -50.15 8.76
C ILE A 12 14.12 -49.73 7.78
N THR A 13 14.22 -48.56 7.17
CA THR A 13 13.54 -48.24 5.90
C THR A 13 14.22 -47.04 5.20
N ALA A 14 15.54 -47.02 5.17
CA ALA A 14 16.28 -46.00 4.44
C ALA A 14 17.36 -46.62 3.56
N ALA A 15 16.96 -47.54 2.69
CA ALA A 15 17.82 -48.01 1.61
C ALA A 15 16.94 -48.62 0.51
N THR A 16 16.48 -47.80 -0.38
CA THR A 16 16.15 -48.00 -1.80
C THR A 16 15.17 -46.93 -2.21
N VAL A 17 15.62 -45.92 -2.88
CA VAL A 17 15.19 -45.31 -4.13
C VAL A 17 15.94 -43.99 -4.28
N ALA A 18 17.22 -44.08 -4.60
CA ALA A 18 17.92 -43.00 -5.26
C ALA A 18 17.65 -43.13 -6.76
N SER A 19 16.46 -42.75 -7.19
CA SER A 19 16.19 -42.35 -8.57
C SER A 19 15.91 -40.84 -8.52
N ALA A 20 16.95 -40.08 -8.76
CA ALA A 20 16.85 -38.64 -8.97
C ALA A 20 16.04 -38.36 -10.24
N SER A 21 14.73 -38.42 -10.11
CA SER A 21 13.84 -37.72 -11.03
C SER A 21 13.93 -36.25 -10.68
N HIS A 22 14.68 -35.50 -11.45
CA HIS A 22 14.51 -34.06 -11.55
C HIS A 22 13.08 -33.83 -12.07
N LEU A 23 12.10 -33.89 -11.18
CA LEU A 23 10.81 -33.27 -11.39
C LEU A 23 11.09 -31.79 -11.49
N ASN A 24 11.28 -31.30 -12.72
CA ASN A 24 10.95 -29.94 -13.08
C ASN A 24 9.48 -29.77 -12.65
N ALA A 25 9.26 -29.31 -11.43
CA ALA A 25 7.97 -28.79 -11.02
C ALA A 25 7.70 -27.65 -11.98
N ALA A 26 6.96 -27.92 -13.05
CA ALA A 26 6.40 -26.89 -13.89
C ALA A 26 5.71 -25.93 -12.91
N LYS A 27 6.27 -24.72 -12.77
CA LYS A 27 5.64 -23.66 -11.98
C LYS A 27 4.23 -23.56 -12.53
N THR A 28 3.23 -23.96 -11.75
CA THR A 28 1.82 -23.71 -12.09
C THR A 28 1.74 -22.23 -12.47
N PRO A 29 1.20 -21.87 -13.65
CA PRO A 29 1.11 -20.48 -14.04
C PRO A 29 0.40 -19.73 -12.91
N THR A 30 1.11 -18.88 -12.20
CA THR A 30 0.50 -18.05 -11.15
C THR A 30 -0.49 -17.13 -11.83
N GLN A 31 -1.74 -17.15 -11.38
CA GLN A 31 -2.77 -16.24 -11.90
C GLN A 31 -2.31 -14.80 -11.67
N PRO A 32 -2.51 -13.90 -12.63
CA PRO A 32 -2.20 -12.50 -12.42
C PRO A 32 -3.03 -11.96 -11.24
N VAL A 33 -2.49 -10.98 -10.53
CA VAL A 33 -3.19 -10.31 -9.44
C VAL A 33 -4.54 -9.78 -9.91
N ALA A 34 -5.60 -10.09 -9.16
CA ALA A 34 -6.96 -9.64 -9.47
C ALA A 34 -7.07 -8.11 -9.47
N ARG A 35 -8.06 -7.58 -10.19
CA ARG A 35 -8.32 -6.14 -10.28
C ARG A 35 -9.68 -5.77 -9.75
N ARG A 36 -9.78 -4.57 -9.14
CA ARG A 36 -11.04 -3.96 -8.69
C ARG A 36 -11.22 -2.57 -9.28
N THR A 37 -12.46 -2.15 -9.45
CA THR A 37 -12.78 -0.82 -9.96
C THR A 37 -12.45 0.26 -8.93
N LEU A 38 -11.85 1.36 -9.37
CA LEU A 38 -11.52 2.51 -8.55
C LEU A 38 -12.73 3.46 -8.45
N GLY A 39 -13.62 3.18 -7.52
CA GLY A 39 -14.85 3.96 -7.33
C GLY A 39 -15.61 4.19 -8.64
N LYS A 40 -16.07 5.43 -8.85
CA LYS A 40 -16.80 5.85 -10.05
C LYS A 40 -15.91 6.21 -11.25
N THR A 41 -14.58 6.07 -11.15
CA THR A 41 -13.65 6.45 -12.22
C THR A 41 -13.70 5.51 -13.43
N GLY A 42 -14.13 4.26 -13.23
CA GLY A 42 -14.10 3.20 -14.24
C GLY A 42 -12.74 2.49 -14.39
N GLU A 43 -11.68 3.02 -13.80
CA GLU A 43 -10.34 2.40 -13.82
C GLU A 43 -10.32 1.10 -13.01
N LYS A 44 -9.57 0.12 -13.51
CA LYS A 44 -9.40 -1.18 -12.82
C LYS A 44 -7.97 -1.34 -12.34
N LEU A 45 -7.78 -1.30 -11.04
CA LEU A 45 -6.48 -1.43 -10.40
C LEU A 45 -6.28 -2.83 -9.82
N SER A 46 -5.04 -3.32 -9.87
CA SER A 46 -4.64 -4.51 -9.11
C SER A 46 -4.94 -4.31 -7.62
N ILE A 47 -5.44 -5.35 -6.94
CA ILE A 47 -5.82 -5.27 -5.52
C ILE A 47 -4.64 -4.96 -4.60
N ILE A 48 -3.40 -5.08 -5.11
CA ILE A 48 -2.16 -4.62 -4.49
C ILE A 48 -1.53 -3.55 -5.38
N GLY A 49 -1.12 -2.44 -4.77
CA GLY A 49 -0.36 -1.38 -5.42
C GLY A 49 1.14 -1.49 -5.12
N PHE A 50 1.97 -1.02 -6.06
CA PHE A 50 3.39 -0.85 -5.88
C PHE A 50 3.67 0.47 -5.15
N GLY A 51 4.09 0.41 -3.88
CA GLY A 51 4.55 1.61 -3.17
C GLY A 51 5.95 2.01 -3.62
N GLY A 52 6.13 3.23 -4.09
CA GLY A 52 7.44 3.72 -4.61
C GLY A 52 8.58 3.61 -3.62
N ILE A 53 8.31 3.58 -2.31
CA ILE A 53 9.33 3.35 -1.27
C ILE A 53 10.08 2.01 -1.50
N VAL A 54 9.48 1.03 -2.12
CA VAL A 54 10.12 -0.27 -2.42
C VAL A 54 11.41 -0.08 -3.20
N VAL A 55 11.45 0.85 -4.15
CA VAL A 55 12.64 1.15 -4.96
C VAL A 55 13.48 2.32 -4.44
N MET A 56 13.11 2.90 -3.30
CA MET A 56 13.93 3.93 -2.63
C MET A 56 15.30 3.33 -2.26
N ASP A 57 16.36 4.05 -2.60
CA ASP A 57 17.76 3.68 -2.36
C ASP A 57 18.26 2.41 -3.07
N GLU A 58 17.44 1.86 -4.01
CA GLU A 58 17.87 0.75 -4.84
C GLU A 58 18.74 1.23 -6.01
N GLU A 59 19.65 0.37 -6.46
CA GLU A 59 20.34 0.58 -7.74
C GLU A 59 19.36 0.50 -8.92
N ASN A 60 19.63 1.23 -10.00
CA ASN A 60 18.74 1.30 -11.16
C ASN A 60 18.38 -0.08 -11.75
N GLY A 61 19.35 -1.00 -11.78
CA GLY A 61 19.11 -2.36 -12.27
C GLY A 61 18.18 -3.16 -11.36
N ALA A 62 18.38 -3.06 -10.04
CA ALA A 62 17.51 -3.68 -9.03
C ALA A 62 16.10 -3.11 -9.10
N ALA A 63 15.96 -1.78 -9.13
CA ALA A 63 14.66 -1.12 -9.27
C ALA A 63 13.91 -1.57 -10.52
N SER A 64 14.60 -1.69 -11.67
CA SER A 64 14.01 -2.17 -12.92
C SER A 64 13.54 -3.63 -12.82
N ASN A 65 14.30 -4.50 -12.16
CA ASN A 65 13.93 -5.89 -11.97
C ASN A 65 12.70 -6.03 -11.06
N ILE A 66 12.64 -5.27 -9.97
CA ILE A 66 11.49 -5.30 -9.03
C ILE A 66 10.22 -4.80 -9.73
N VAL A 67 10.32 -3.73 -10.53
CA VAL A 67 9.18 -3.20 -11.29
C VAL A 67 8.73 -4.19 -12.37
N ALA A 68 9.67 -4.81 -13.11
CA ALA A 68 9.35 -5.82 -14.11
C ALA A 68 8.64 -7.03 -13.47
N GLU A 69 9.14 -7.56 -12.35
CA GLU A 69 8.49 -8.64 -11.60
C GLU A 69 7.06 -8.26 -11.21
N ALA A 70 6.86 -7.04 -10.70
CA ALA A 70 5.54 -6.55 -10.30
C ALA A 70 4.56 -6.53 -11.49
N VAL A 71 4.99 -5.98 -12.63
CA VAL A 71 4.16 -5.93 -13.85
C VAL A 71 3.86 -7.33 -14.38
N ASP A 72 4.84 -8.21 -14.43
CA ASP A 72 4.67 -9.59 -14.88
C ASP A 72 3.68 -10.38 -14.00
N ARG A 73 3.62 -10.04 -12.71
CA ARG A 73 2.66 -10.61 -11.75
C ARG A 73 1.28 -9.94 -11.81
N GLY A 74 1.07 -8.94 -12.66
CA GLY A 74 -0.22 -8.30 -12.92
C GLY A 74 -0.47 -7.01 -12.14
N ILE A 75 0.53 -6.47 -11.43
CA ILE A 75 0.44 -5.15 -10.80
C ILE A 75 0.36 -4.08 -11.89
N ASN A 76 -0.65 -3.22 -11.79
CA ASN A 76 -0.81 -2.07 -12.68
C ASN A 76 -1.01 -0.74 -11.94
N TYR A 77 -1.03 -0.76 -10.61
CA TYR A 77 -1.14 0.43 -9.77
C TYR A 77 0.19 0.73 -9.10
N PHE A 78 0.74 1.92 -9.34
CA PHE A 78 1.99 2.43 -8.79
C PHE A 78 1.71 3.74 -8.06
N ASP A 79 2.24 3.89 -6.83
CA ASP A 79 2.00 5.04 -5.97
C ASP A 79 3.33 5.55 -5.39
N VAL A 80 3.67 6.80 -5.67
CA VAL A 80 4.93 7.43 -5.26
C VAL A 80 4.69 8.83 -4.68
N ALA A 81 5.68 9.41 -4.04
CA ALA A 81 5.63 10.78 -3.52
C ALA A 81 7.01 11.43 -3.56
N PRO A 82 7.08 12.78 -3.63
CA PRO A 82 8.33 13.54 -3.52
C PRO A 82 9.13 13.25 -2.23
N SER A 83 8.43 13.02 -1.11
CA SER A 83 9.02 12.73 0.20
C SER A 83 9.59 11.31 0.35
N TYR A 84 9.53 10.47 -0.69
CA TYR A 84 10.05 9.11 -0.65
C TYR A 84 11.52 9.05 -1.13
N GLY A 85 12.38 9.94 -0.63
CA GLY A 85 13.78 10.00 -1.02
C GLY A 85 13.97 10.06 -2.54
N ASN A 86 14.79 9.18 -3.09
CA ASN A 86 15.05 9.09 -4.53
C ASN A 86 14.07 8.16 -5.30
N ALA A 87 12.95 7.78 -4.68
CA ALA A 87 12.01 6.81 -5.26
C ALA A 87 11.48 7.21 -6.63
N GLN A 88 11.21 8.51 -6.87
CA GLN A 88 10.75 8.98 -8.18
C GLN A 88 11.81 8.81 -9.28
N GLU A 89 13.08 9.06 -8.96
CA GLU A 89 14.21 8.90 -9.87
C GLU A 89 14.46 7.43 -10.23
N ARG A 90 14.18 6.52 -9.29
CA ARG A 90 14.31 5.08 -9.49
C ARG A 90 13.10 4.50 -10.24
N LEU A 91 11.89 4.91 -9.85
CA LEU A 91 10.66 4.41 -10.45
C LEU A 91 10.47 4.89 -11.89
N GLY A 92 10.77 6.15 -12.20
CA GLY A 92 10.54 6.73 -13.53
C GLY A 92 11.16 5.89 -14.65
N PRO A 93 12.48 5.69 -14.68
CA PRO A 93 13.13 4.85 -15.69
C PRO A 93 12.64 3.41 -15.70
N ALA A 94 12.43 2.82 -14.50
CA ALA A 94 12.00 1.42 -14.34
C ALA A 94 10.58 1.18 -14.88
N LEU A 95 9.68 2.17 -14.71
CA LEU A 95 8.30 2.09 -15.16
C LEU A 95 8.10 2.50 -16.63
N ALA A 96 9.03 3.24 -17.21
CA ALA A 96 8.90 3.79 -18.57
C ALA A 96 8.48 2.75 -19.63
N PRO A 97 9.03 1.52 -19.67
CA PRO A 97 8.62 0.49 -20.62
C PRO A 97 7.14 0.08 -20.48
N TYR A 98 6.57 0.22 -19.30
CA TYR A 98 5.24 -0.27 -18.92
C TYR A 98 4.21 0.85 -18.74
N ARG A 99 4.65 2.13 -18.78
CA ARG A 99 3.85 3.30 -18.38
C ARG A 99 2.44 3.34 -18.98
N LYS A 100 2.31 2.96 -20.26
CA LYS A 100 1.03 2.98 -20.99
C LYS A 100 -0.05 2.04 -20.42
N ASN A 101 0.39 1.00 -19.72
CA ASN A 101 -0.50 -0.04 -19.17
C ASN A 101 -0.63 0.05 -17.64
N CYS A 102 -0.03 1.08 -17.02
CA CYS A 102 0.02 1.27 -15.59
C CYS A 102 -0.73 2.53 -15.18
N PHE A 103 -1.43 2.45 -14.06
CA PHE A 103 -2.02 3.58 -13.35
C PHE A 103 -0.98 4.13 -12.38
N LEU A 104 -0.51 5.35 -12.62
CA LEU A 104 0.52 6.00 -11.81
C LEU A 104 -0.11 7.09 -10.94
N ALA A 105 0.01 6.94 -9.64
CA ALA A 105 -0.35 7.94 -8.63
C ALA A 105 0.90 8.64 -8.10
N CYS A 106 0.81 9.95 -7.95
CA CYS A 106 1.81 10.77 -7.29
C CYS A 106 1.16 11.72 -6.28
N LYS A 107 1.96 12.41 -5.49
CA LYS A 107 1.46 13.25 -4.40
C LYS A 107 2.13 14.62 -4.38
N THR A 108 1.50 15.57 -3.65
CA THR A 108 2.10 16.86 -3.31
C THR A 108 2.02 17.13 -1.82
N GLU A 109 3.08 17.65 -1.25
CA GLU A 109 3.12 18.21 0.10
C GLU A 109 2.86 19.72 0.10
N GLY A 110 2.89 20.34 -1.10
CA GLY A 110 2.56 21.75 -1.29
C GLY A 110 1.09 22.02 -0.94
N ARG A 111 0.86 22.96 -0.03
CA ARG A 111 -0.49 23.39 0.37
C ARG A 111 -0.96 24.61 -0.40
N MET A 112 -0.03 25.34 -1.00
CA MET A 112 -0.31 26.50 -1.83
C MET A 112 -0.13 26.16 -3.32
N LYS A 113 -0.76 26.96 -4.16
CA LYS A 113 -0.80 26.79 -5.62
C LYS A 113 0.59 26.61 -6.24
N ASP A 114 1.50 27.55 -5.97
CA ASP A 114 2.81 27.57 -6.63
C ASP A 114 3.71 26.42 -6.16
N ASP A 115 3.68 26.07 -4.88
CA ASP A 115 4.44 24.94 -4.33
C ASP A 115 3.97 23.62 -4.91
N SER A 116 2.65 23.41 -4.97
CA SER A 116 2.06 22.20 -5.57
C SER A 116 2.40 22.11 -7.05
N ARG A 117 2.36 23.26 -7.78
CA ARG A 117 2.73 23.30 -9.20
C ARG A 117 4.18 22.90 -9.41
N LYS A 118 5.09 23.49 -8.66
CA LYS A 118 6.51 23.18 -8.72
C LYS A 118 6.78 21.69 -8.44
N GLN A 119 6.13 21.12 -7.44
CA GLN A 119 6.27 19.70 -7.12
C GLN A 119 5.72 18.79 -8.22
N LEU A 120 4.59 19.16 -8.84
CA LEU A 120 4.04 18.39 -9.95
C LEU A 120 5.00 18.36 -11.14
N GLU A 121 5.50 19.50 -11.57
CA GLU A 121 6.43 19.59 -12.72
C GLU A 121 7.72 18.79 -12.45
N GLU A 122 8.25 18.90 -11.23
CA GLU A 122 9.43 18.13 -10.85
C GLU A 122 9.15 16.62 -10.80
N SER A 123 8.00 16.21 -10.27
CA SER A 123 7.59 14.81 -10.26
C SER A 123 7.43 14.24 -11.67
N LEU A 124 6.83 14.98 -12.60
CA LEU A 124 6.70 14.55 -13.99
C LEU A 124 8.07 14.38 -14.65
N ARG A 125 9.01 15.30 -14.38
CA ARG A 125 10.39 15.23 -14.87
C ARG A 125 11.13 14.00 -14.33
N LEU A 126 11.07 13.74 -13.02
CA LEU A 126 11.75 12.61 -12.38
C LEU A 126 11.14 11.27 -12.78
N LEU A 127 9.82 11.22 -12.91
CA LEU A 127 9.07 10.03 -13.34
C LEU A 127 9.14 9.78 -14.85
N LYS A 128 9.76 10.70 -15.62
CA LYS A 128 9.91 10.59 -17.08
C LYS A 128 8.57 10.35 -17.79
N THR A 129 7.56 11.10 -17.40
CA THR A 129 6.20 11.02 -17.95
C THR A 129 5.60 12.40 -18.14
N ASP A 130 4.69 12.55 -19.07
CA ASP A 130 3.96 13.79 -19.33
C ASP A 130 2.72 13.96 -18.43
N HIS A 131 2.28 12.87 -17.78
CA HIS A 131 1.13 12.89 -16.88
C HIS A 131 1.23 11.81 -15.78
N VAL A 132 0.51 12.04 -14.69
CA VAL A 132 0.13 11.01 -13.72
C VAL A 132 -1.37 10.78 -13.75
N ASP A 133 -1.82 9.56 -13.47
CA ASP A 133 -3.25 9.26 -13.49
C ASP A 133 -3.95 9.86 -12.28
N LEU A 134 -3.37 9.74 -11.09
CA LEU A 134 -3.92 10.27 -9.85
C LEU A 134 -2.90 11.20 -9.19
N TYR A 135 -3.31 12.42 -8.85
CA TYR A 135 -2.51 13.33 -8.05
C TYR A 135 -3.18 13.61 -6.72
N GLN A 136 -2.44 13.44 -5.61
CA GLN A 136 -3.00 13.41 -4.27
C GLN A 136 -2.37 14.48 -3.37
N PHE A 137 -3.16 15.13 -2.52
CA PHE A 137 -2.60 15.82 -1.35
C PHE A 137 -2.00 14.80 -0.40
N HIS A 138 -0.71 14.93 -0.11
CA HIS A 138 0.00 14.00 0.77
C HIS A 138 -0.25 14.33 2.22
N ALA A 139 -0.67 13.34 3.01
CA ALA A 139 -0.87 13.46 4.45
C ALA A 139 -1.68 14.72 4.84
N LEU A 140 -2.86 14.88 4.22
CA LEU A 140 -3.78 15.97 4.53
C LEU A 140 -4.46 15.67 5.88
N THR A 141 -3.71 15.84 6.98
CA THR A 141 -4.08 15.35 8.30
C THR A 141 -4.62 16.46 9.21
N LYS A 142 -4.25 17.72 8.95
CA LYS A 142 -4.65 18.87 9.77
C LYS A 142 -5.75 19.68 9.10
N MET A 143 -6.75 20.09 9.88
CA MET A 143 -7.83 20.97 9.38
C MET A 143 -7.29 22.26 8.76
N ALA A 144 -6.26 22.85 9.37
CA ALA A 144 -5.62 24.05 8.83
C ALA A 144 -4.98 23.83 7.44
N ASP A 145 -4.49 22.62 7.15
CA ASP A 145 -3.97 22.28 5.83
C ASP A 145 -5.11 22.08 4.83
N LEU A 146 -6.21 21.46 5.26
CA LEU A 146 -7.42 21.35 4.44
C LEU A 146 -7.96 22.74 4.06
N ASP A 147 -7.98 23.68 5.02
CA ASP A 147 -8.40 25.06 4.76
C ASP A 147 -7.49 25.74 3.73
N LYS A 148 -6.18 25.57 3.85
CA LYS A 148 -5.20 26.12 2.90
C LYS A 148 -5.37 25.53 1.49
N VAL A 149 -5.44 24.22 1.36
CA VAL A 149 -5.50 23.59 0.02
C VAL A 149 -6.78 23.92 -0.72
N LEU A 150 -7.91 24.10 -0.02
CA LEU A 150 -9.21 24.44 -0.61
C LEU A 150 -9.49 25.94 -0.65
N GLY A 151 -8.69 26.77 0.02
CA GLY A 151 -8.83 28.22 0.07
C GLY A 151 -8.27 28.95 -1.17
N PRO A 152 -8.47 30.26 -1.25
CA PRO A 152 -7.91 31.07 -2.33
C PRO A 152 -6.38 30.97 -2.41
N GLY A 153 -5.84 30.74 -3.62
CA GLY A 153 -4.40 30.51 -3.83
C GLY A 153 -3.92 29.16 -3.31
N GLY A 154 -4.82 28.29 -2.90
CA GLY A 154 -4.53 26.94 -2.42
C GLY A 154 -4.16 25.96 -3.54
N ALA A 155 -3.59 24.84 -3.14
CA ALA A 155 -3.07 23.84 -4.06
C ALA A 155 -4.15 23.17 -4.93
N MET A 156 -5.44 23.26 -4.56
CA MET A 156 -6.55 22.77 -5.39
C MET A 156 -6.61 23.49 -6.73
N GLU A 157 -6.29 24.79 -6.78
CA GLU A 157 -6.22 25.53 -8.06
C GLU A 157 -5.20 24.93 -9.03
N THR A 158 -4.07 24.45 -8.51
CA THR A 158 -3.08 23.73 -9.32
C THR A 158 -3.62 22.40 -9.79
N MET A 159 -4.28 21.62 -8.95
CA MET A 159 -4.83 20.33 -9.35
C MET A 159 -5.90 20.46 -10.43
N GLU A 160 -6.81 21.43 -10.29
CA GLU A 160 -7.83 21.70 -11.30
C GLU A 160 -7.24 22.19 -12.62
N ALA A 161 -6.22 23.06 -12.57
CA ALA A 161 -5.50 23.51 -13.75
C ALA A 161 -4.75 22.37 -14.43
N ALA A 162 -4.01 21.55 -13.68
CA ALA A 162 -3.29 20.41 -14.19
C ALA A 162 -4.22 19.35 -14.82
N LYS A 163 -5.44 19.18 -14.27
CA LYS A 163 -6.45 18.31 -14.87
C LYS A 163 -6.93 18.83 -16.21
N LYS A 164 -7.13 20.13 -16.37
CA LYS A 164 -7.48 20.78 -17.64
C LYS A 164 -6.33 20.69 -18.66
N GLU A 165 -5.09 20.74 -18.19
CA GLU A 165 -3.88 20.59 -19.02
C GLU A 165 -3.59 19.14 -19.40
N GLY A 166 -4.32 18.16 -18.86
CA GLY A 166 -4.08 16.74 -19.13
C GLY A 166 -2.89 16.15 -18.35
N LYS A 167 -2.27 16.90 -17.44
CA LYS A 167 -1.14 16.44 -16.62
C LYS A 167 -1.56 15.52 -15.49
N ILE A 168 -2.82 15.58 -15.07
CA ILE A 168 -3.44 14.64 -14.13
C ILE A 168 -4.83 14.29 -14.60
N ARG A 169 -5.32 13.09 -14.25
CA ARG A 169 -6.65 12.63 -14.62
C ARG A 169 -7.63 12.68 -13.44
N TYR A 170 -7.17 12.29 -12.26
CA TYR A 170 -7.94 12.18 -11.04
C TYR A 170 -7.29 12.94 -9.89
N ILE A 171 -8.10 13.43 -8.97
CA ILE A 171 -7.69 14.20 -7.78
C ILE A 171 -8.05 13.41 -6.54
N GLY A 172 -7.10 13.21 -5.64
CA GLY A 172 -7.30 12.50 -4.38
C GLY A 172 -6.55 13.12 -3.22
N PHE A 173 -6.60 12.45 -2.09
CA PHE A 173 -5.80 12.80 -0.92
C PHE A 173 -5.45 11.57 -0.10
N SER A 174 -4.32 11.64 0.62
CA SER A 174 -3.98 10.70 1.67
C SER A 174 -4.12 11.36 3.04
N VAL A 175 -4.53 10.59 4.06
CA VAL A 175 -4.89 11.15 5.35
C VAL A 175 -4.64 10.17 6.50
N HIS A 176 -4.26 10.73 7.67
CA HIS A 176 -4.08 10.00 8.93
C HIS A 176 -4.88 10.62 10.09
N SER A 177 -5.94 11.36 9.79
CA SER A 177 -6.92 11.93 10.73
C SER A 177 -8.33 11.63 10.24
N VAL A 178 -9.16 11.07 11.10
CA VAL A 178 -10.57 10.77 10.76
C VAL A 178 -11.36 12.06 10.59
N GLU A 179 -11.15 13.03 11.47
CA GLU A 179 -11.84 14.32 11.43
C GLU A 179 -11.56 15.06 10.13
N THR A 180 -10.28 15.23 9.79
CA THR A 180 -9.87 15.90 8.55
C THR A 180 -10.34 15.15 7.30
N ALA A 181 -10.33 13.81 7.33
CA ALA A 181 -10.84 13.01 6.23
C ALA A 181 -12.33 13.27 5.99
N LEU A 182 -13.15 13.22 7.02
CA LEU A 182 -14.60 13.46 6.90
C LEU A 182 -14.87 14.88 6.41
N ALA A 183 -14.19 15.88 6.96
CA ALA A 183 -14.29 17.27 6.50
C ALA A 183 -13.87 17.44 5.04
N ALA A 184 -12.79 16.80 4.59
CA ALA A 184 -12.36 16.82 3.20
C ALA A 184 -13.41 16.19 2.27
N LEU A 185 -13.96 15.03 2.67
CA LEU A 185 -15.02 14.35 1.94
C LEU A 185 -16.29 15.19 1.79
N ASP A 186 -16.60 16.04 2.76
CA ASP A 186 -17.79 16.89 2.71
C ASP A 186 -17.56 18.18 1.91
N ARG A 187 -16.33 18.67 1.85
CA ARG A 187 -16.00 19.98 1.26
C ARG A 187 -15.63 19.93 -0.22
N TYR A 188 -15.19 18.78 -0.74
CA TYR A 188 -14.83 18.61 -2.15
C TYR A 188 -15.15 17.20 -2.66
N ASN A 189 -15.45 17.08 -3.96
CA ASN A 189 -15.74 15.81 -4.60
C ASN A 189 -14.45 15.14 -5.12
N PHE A 190 -13.60 14.71 -4.22
CA PHE A 190 -12.41 13.95 -4.58
C PHE A 190 -12.76 12.65 -5.30
N ASP A 191 -11.88 12.21 -6.22
CA ASP A 191 -12.02 10.94 -6.92
C ASP A 191 -11.61 9.77 -6.02
N THR A 192 -10.60 9.97 -5.15
CA THR A 192 -10.06 8.92 -4.27
C THR A 192 -9.69 9.41 -2.88
N VAL A 193 -9.70 8.49 -1.92
CA VAL A 193 -9.08 8.65 -0.61
C VAL A 193 -8.11 7.49 -0.34
N LEU A 194 -6.92 7.80 0.17
CA LEU A 194 -5.89 6.85 0.59
C LEU A 194 -5.69 6.97 2.10
N PHE A 195 -6.03 5.94 2.86
CA PHE A 195 -5.96 5.97 4.33
C PHE A 195 -5.67 4.60 4.94
N PRO A 196 -5.29 4.55 6.23
CA PRO A 196 -5.05 3.28 6.92
C PRO A 196 -6.33 2.44 7.06
N VAL A 197 -6.33 1.26 6.44
CA VAL A 197 -7.33 0.21 6.66
C VAL A 197 -6.60 -0.97 7.27
N ASN A 198 -6.71 -1.09 8.59
CA ASN A 198 -5.87 -1.98 9.38
C ASN A 198 -6.66 -2.58 10.54
N TRP A 199 -6.46 -3.87 10.79
CA TRP A 199 -7.18 -4.64 11.78
C TRP A 199 -6.97 -4.15 13.23
N VAL A 200 -5.76 -3.67 13.60
CA VAL A 200 -5.51 -3.08 14.92
C VAL A 200 -6.22 -1.72 15.04
N LEU A 201 -6.08 -0.86 14.03
CA LEU A 201 -6.70 0.47 14.03
C LEU A 201 -8.22 0.42 14.14
N PHE A 202 -8.84 -0.50 13.40
CA PHE A 202 -10.30 -0.63 13.41
C PHE A 202 -10.80 -1.23 14.73
N SER A 203 -10.12 -2.26 15.25
CA SER A 203 -10.58 -2.98 16.46
C SER A 203 -10.20 -2.32 17.77
N GLN A 204 -9.04 -1.64 17.86
CA GLN A 204 -8.53 -1.08 19.11
C GLN A 204 -8.74 0.45 19.21
N ALA A 205 -8.71 1.18 18.09
CA ALA A 205 -8.79 2.63 18.09
C ALA A 205 -10.09 3.19 17.48
N ASN A 206 -10.94 2.34 16.90
CA ASN A 206 -12.08 2.78 16.07
C ASN A 206 -11.66 3.81 15.00
N PHE A 207 -10.42 3.69 14.50
CA PHE A 207 -9.85 4.61 13.51
C PHE A 207 -10.00 4.03 12.12
N GLY A 208 -10.83 4.67 11.28
CA GLY A 208 -10.98 4.32 9.87
C GLY A 208 -12.37 3.86 9.42
N PRO A 209 -13.21 3.14 10.22
CA PRO A 209 -14.54 2.70 9.78
C PRO A 209 -15.41 3.85 9.28
N GLN A 210 -15.30 5.03 9.89
CA GLN A 210 -16.07 6.23 9.54
C GLN A 210 -15.70 6.75 8.13
N ILE A 211 -14.39 6.76 7.81
CA ILE A 211 -13.88 7.16 6.50
C ILE A 211 -14.35 6.17 5.44
N LEU A 212 -14.22 4.87 5.73
CA LEU A 212 -14.63 3.80 4.83
C LEU A 212 -16.10 3.93 4.45
N LYS A 213 -16.98 4.07 5.46
CA LYS A 213 -18.41 4.26 5.26
C LYS A 213 -18.71 5.48 4.40
N ARG A 214 -18.13 6.64 4.75
CA ARG A 214 -18.39 7.90 4.03
C ARG A 214 -17.90 7.87 2.59
N ALA A 215 -16.72 7.28 2.35
CA ALA A 215 -16.17 7.14 1.01
C ALA A 215 -17.03 6.20 0.13
N GLN A 216 -17.58 5.12 0.71
CA GLN A 216 -18.52 4.23 0.02
C GLN A 216 -19.81 4.95 -0.36
N GLU A 217 -20.42 5.71 0.56
CA GLU A 217 -21.62 6.51 0.29
C GLU A 217 -21.42 7.46 -0.89
N LYS A 218 -20.20 7.97 -1.06
CA LYS A 218 -19.80 8.86 -2.17
C LYS A 218 -19.31 8.12 -3.41
N GLN A 219 -19.28 6.80 -3.40
CA GLN A 219 -18.76 5.95 -4.48
C GLN A 219 -17.32 6.31 -4.90
N MET A 220 -16.49 6.70 -3.95
CA MET A 220 -15.10 7.07 -4.19
C MET A 220 -14.21 5.85 -4.42
N GLY A 221 -13.09 6.06 -5.10
CA GLY A 221 -11.99 5.11 -5.09
C GLY A 221 -11.35 5.05 -3.70
N ILE A 222 -11.35 3.87 -3.08
CA ILE A 222 -10.80 3.67 -1.74
C ILE A 222 -9.49 2.89 -1.86
N LEU A 223 -8.41 3.54 -1.47
CA LEU A 223 -7.06 3.00 -1.45
C LEU A 223 -6.61 2.83 0.00
N ALA A 224 -6.03 1.69 0.32
CA ALA A 224 -5.67 1.34 1.69
C ALA A 224 -4.17 1.39 1.93
N LEU A 225 -3.79 1.87 3.09
CA LEU A 225 -2.45 1.82 3.66
C LEU A 225 -2.43 0.91 4.89
N LYS A 226 -1.23 0.48 5.29
CA LYS A 226 -0.98 -0.12 6.59
C LYS A 226 -1.64 -1.47 6.86
N GLY A 227 -2.16 -2.16 5.84
CA GLY A 227 -2.81 -3.47 6.00
C GLY A 227 -1.94 -4.52 6.70
N MET A 228 -0.62 -4.42 6.58
CA MET A 228 0.36 -5.31 7.23
C MET A 228 1.07 -4.66 8.42
N ALA A 229 0.63 -3.47 8.89
CA ALA A 229 1.19 -2.83 10.08
C ALA A 229 0.63 -3.48 11.35
N LYS A 230 1.45 -3.52 12.41
CA LYS A 230 1.03 -3.99 13.74
C LYS A 230 0.98 -2.86 14.75
N THR A 231 2.11 -2.18 14.98
CA THR A 231 2.25 -1.15 16.02
C THR A 231 3.35 -0.16 15.65
N THR A 232 3.69 0.74 16.56
CA THR A 232 4.87 1.60 16.46
C THR A 232 6.13 0.86 16.93
N TRP A 233 7.30 1.25 16.41
CA TRP A 233 8.56 0.77 16.95
C TRP A 233 8.73 1.23 18.41
N ALA A 234 9.28 0.36 19.26
CA ALA A 234 9.71 0.77 20.57
C ALA A 234 10.73 1.92 20.51
N ALA A 235 10.80 2.77 21.51
CA ALA A 235 11.63 3.97 21.48
C ALA A 235 13.10 3.68 21.12
N GLU A 236 13.64 2.57 21.64
CA GLU A 236 15.01 2.12 21.41
C GLU A 236 15.25 1.59 19.99
N GLN A 237 14.19 1.18 19.31
CA GLN A 237 14.23 0.60 17.97
C GLN A 237 13.92 1.63 16.87
N LYS A 238 13.39 2.80 17.20
CA LYS A 238 12.96 3.80 16.18
C LYS A 238 14.01 4.16 15.15
N GLN A 239 15.29 4.13 15.52
CA GLN A 239 16.41 4.48 14.63
C GLN A 239 17.21 3.26 14.14
N ASN A 240 16.97 2.09 14.73
CA ASN A 240 17.73 0.88 14.40
C ASN A 240 16.81 -0.35 14.48
N HIS A 241 16.08 -0.61 13.42
CA HIS A 241 15.20 -1.76 13.27
C HIS A 241 15.43 -2.44 11.91
N PRO A 242 15.02 -3.71 11.74
CA PRO A 242 15.34 -4.50 10.56
C PRO A 242 14.60 -4.07 9.27
N GLU A 243 13.61 -3.18 9.37
CA GLU A 243 12.82 -2.67 8.24
C GLU A 243 13.00 -1.15 8.06
N PRO A 244 14.18 -0.68 7.58
CA PRO A 244 14.50 0.76 7.54
C PRO A 244 13.56 1.60 6.68
N LYS A 245 12.83 0.97 5.75
CA LYS A 245 11.81 1.63 4.91
C LYS A 245 10.43 1.69 5.58
N CYS A 246 10.28 1.22 6.84
CA CYS A 246 9.01 1.19 7.59
C CYS A 246 9.14 1.98 8.90
N TRP A 247 8.56 3.17 8.99
CA TRP A 247 8.55 3.98 10.23
C TRP A 247 7.66 3.37 11.35
N TYR A 248 6.83 2.42 11.03
CA TYR A 248 6.01 1.61 11.93
C TYR A 248 6.50 0.16 11.91
N GLN A 249 6.20 -0.59 12.96
CA GLN A 249 6.50 -2.01 13.02
C GLN A 249 5.45 -2.80 12.22
N PRO A 250 5.83 -3.48 11.13
CA PRO A 250 4.92 -4.39 10.46
C PRO A 250 4.70 -5.66 11.28
N ALA A 251 3.70 -6.46 10.93
CA ALA A 251 3.53 -7.80 11.49
C ALA A 251 4.79 -8.62 11.21
N ALA A 252 5.43 -9.13 12.28
CA ALA A 252 6.76 -9.73 12.19
C ALA A 252 6.77 -11.09 11.46
N PHE A 253 5.66 -11.82 11.55
CA PHE A 253 5.52 -13.16 10.97
C PHE A 253 4.77 -13.10 9.65
N PRO A 254 5.22 -13.81 8.60
CA PRO A 254 4.55 -13.84 7.30
C PRO A 254 3.07 -14.24 7.38
N GLU A 255 2.72 -15.13 8.29
CA GLU A 255 1.34 -15.59 8.52
C GLU A 255 0.46 -14.46 9.02
N GLU A 256 0.90 -13.73 10.07
CA GLU A 256 0.18 -12.58 10.63
C GLU A 256 0.06 -11.44 9.59
N ALA A 257 1.16 -11.15 8.88
CA ALA A 257 1.17 -10.15 7.82
C ALA A 257 0.19 -10.51 6.68
N SER A 258 0.13 -11.79 6.30
CA SER A 258 -0.79 -12.30 5.28
C SER A 258 -2.24 -12.20 5.74
N LEU A 259 -2.54 -12.56 7.00
CA LEU A 259 -3.88 -12.43 7.57
C LEU A 259 -4.31 -10.95 7.65
N GLY A 260 -3.43 -10.06 8.11
CA GLY A 260 -3.70 -8.62 8.15
C GLY A 260 -3.99 -8.03 6.78
N LEU A 261 -3.23 -8.42 5.75
CA LEU A 261 -3.48 -8.00 4.38
C LEU A 261 -4.80 -8.55 3.82
N ARG A 262 -5.08 -9.85 4.04
CA ARG A 262 -6.35 -10.47 3.62
C ARG A 262 -7.54 -9.83 4.31
N TRP A 263 -7.42 -9.47 5.60
CA TRP A 263 -8.42 -8.71 6.33
C TRP A 263 -8.67 -7.34 5.68
N THR A 264 -7.62 -6.59 5.36
CA THR A 264 -7.72 -5.31 4.66
C THR A 264 -8.40 -5.47 3.30
N LEU A 265 -8.03 -6.48 2.51
CA LEU A 265 -8.61 -6.78 1.21
C LEU A 265 -10.05 -7.32 1.29
N SER A 266 -10.52 -7.80 2.45
CA SER A 266 -11.90 -8.21 2.67
C SER A 266 -12.85 -7.02 2.83
N HIS A 267 -12.31 -5.82 3.04
CA HIS A 267 -13.09 -4.59 3.04
C HIS A 267 -13.37 -4.09 1.61
N PRO A 268 -14.37 -3.25 1.42
CA PRO A 268 -14.76 -2.71 0.11
C PRO A 268 -13.78 -1.61 -0.34
N ILE A 269 -12.53 -1.98 -0.51
CA ILE A 269 -11.45 -1.15 -1.02
C ILE A 269 -11.06 -1.58 -2.44
N THR A 270 -10.46 -0.68 -3.20
CA THR A 270 -9.94 -0.98 -4.53
C THR A 270 -8.59 -1.69 -4.44
N ALA A 271 -7.64 -1.12 -3.71
CA ALA A 271 -6.29 -1.65 -3.61
C ALA A 271 -5.66 -1.34 -2.25
N ALA A 272 -4.72 -2.18 -1.83
CA ALA A 272 -3.87 -1.96 -0.67
C ALA A 272 -2.40 -1.77 -1.10
N ILE A 273 -1.72 -0.78 -0.49
CA ILE A 273 -0.27 -0.57 -0.66
C ILE A 273 0.45 -1.24 0.52
N PRO A 274 1.28 -2.26 0.26
CA PRO A 274 2.08 -2.94 1.27
C PRO A 274 3.16 -2.01 1.88
N PRO A 275 3.88 -2.47 2.93
CA PRO A 275 5.08 -1.81 3.42
C PRO A 275 6.13 -1.62 2.33
N GLY A 276 6.99 -0.60 2.47
CA GLY A 276 8.04 -0.26 1.52
C GLY A 276 9.23 -1.25 1.47
N ASP A 277 9.25 -2.27 2.29
CA ASP A 277 10.25 -3.33 2.26
C ASP A 277 9.90 -4.36 1.19
N GLU A 278 10.87 -4.75 0.38
CA GLU A 278 10.70 -5.65 -0.76
C GLU A 278 10.16 -7.04 -0.35
N ARG A 279 10.54 -7.55 0.82
CA ARG A 279 10.06 -8.84 1.35
C ARG A 279 8.55 -8.82 1.58
N TYR A 280 8.04 -7.73 2.19
CA TYR A 280 6.61 -7.55 2.41
C TYR A 280 5.86 -7.31 1.11
N PHE A 281 6.47 -6.61 0.16
CA PHE A 281 5.87 -6.40 -1.16
C PHE A 281 5.73 -7.73 -1.91
N ARG A 282 6.76 -8.59 -1.92
CA ARG A 282 6.67 -9.93 -2.52
C ARG A 282 5.64 -10.81 -1.82
N LEU A 283 5.62 -10.81 -0.49
CA LEU A 283 4.59 -11.52 0.28
C LEU A 283 3.18 -11.01 -0.08
N ALA A 284 3.00 -9.72 -0.23
CA ALA A 284 1.72 -9.14 -0.63
C ALA A 284 1.29 -9.56 -2.03
N MET A 285 2.21 -9.67 -2.98
CA MET A 285 1.91 -10.20 -4.32
C MET A 285 1.51 -11.68 -4.25
N ASP A 286 2.18 -12.49 -3.43
CA ASP A 286 1.83 -13.91 -3.24
C ASP A 286 0.42 -14.05 -2.65
N VAL A 287 0.10 -13.25 -1.63
CA VAL A 287 -1.24 -13.20 -1.04
C VAL A 287 -2.28 -12.76 -2.08
N ALA A 288 -1.99 -11.74 -2.87
CA ALA A 288 -2.93 -11.19 -3.84
C ALA A 288 -3.22 -12.14 -5.01
N GLN A 289 -2.22 -12.89 -5.48
CA GLN A 289 -2.40 -13.90 -6.54
C GLN A 289 -3.24 -15.10 -6.07
N ASN A 290 -3.20 -15.39 -4.77
CA ASN A 290 -3.94 -16.49 -4.14
C ASN A 290 -5.04 -15.99 -3.20
N TYR A 291 -5.50 -14.76 -3.40
CA TYR A 291 -6.42 -14.11 -2.47
C TYR A 291 -7.69 -14.91 -2.25
N LYS A 292 -7.96 -15.17 -0.98
CA LYS A 292 -9.22 -15.68 -0.47
C LYS A 292 -9.65 -14.81 0.71
N PRO A 293 -10.94 -14.47 0.85
CA PRO A 293 -11.44 -13.83 2.07
C PRO A 293 -11.02 -14.63 3.31
N LEU A 294 -10.96 -13.95 4.45
CA LEU A 294 -10.71 -14.64 5.72
C LEU A 294 -11.89 -15.53 6.07
N GLU A 295 -11.59 -16.73 6.58
CA GLU A 295 -12.57 -17.54 7.27
C GLU A 295 -12.85 -16.95 8.65
N PRO A 296 -14.06 -17.14 9.23
CA PRO A 296 -14.40 -16.53 10.52
C PRO A 296 -13.42 -16.82 11.65
N HIS A 297 -12.87 -18.03 11.70
CA HIS A 297 -11.88 -18.40 12.72
C HIS A 297 -10.51 -17.73 12.51
N GLU A 298 -10.12 -17.46 11.25
CA GLU A 298 -8.89 -16.72 10.92
C GLU A 298 -9.03 -15.24 11.36
N GLU A 299 -10.20 -14.65 11.10
CA GLU A 299 -10.49 -13.28 11.52
C GLU A 299 -10.52 -13.16 13.05
N GLU A 300 -11.18 -14.09 13.75
CA GLU A 300 -11.19 -14.13 15.21
C GLU A 300 -9.78 -14.25 15.79
N ALA A 301 -8.95 -15.13 15.23
CA ALA A 301 -7.57 -15.32 15.65
C ALA A 301 -6.75 -14.04 15.46
N LEU A 302 -6.86 -13.37 14.29
CA LEU A 302 -6.18 -12.12 13.98
C LEU A 302 -6.60 -11.02 14.96
N LEU A 303 -7.89 -10.78 15.13
CA LEU A 303 -8.41 -9.74 16.03
C LEU A 303 -8.07 -10.03 17.49
N SER A 304 -8.07 -11.29 17.91
CA SER A 304 -7.64 -11.69 19.25
C SER A 304 -6.15 -11.42 19.48
N GLY A 305 -5.30 -11.69 18.47
CA GLY A 305 -3.88 -11.36 18.51
C GLY A 305 -3.58 -9.85 18.53
N GLY A 306 -4.56 -9.02 18.15
CA GLY A 306 -4.49 -7.56 18.22
C GLY A 306 -4.91 -6.95 19.55
N LYS A 307 -5.50 -7.72 20.46
CA LYS A 307 -5.95 -7.20 21.75
C LYS A 307 -4.78 -6.66 22.56
N GLY A 308 -4.89 -5.38 22.97
CA GLY A 308 -3.84 -4.70 23.74
C GLY A 308 -2.61 -4.27 22.94
N VAL A 309 -2.63 -4.48 21.62
CA VAL A 309 -1.59 -3.90 20.74
C VAL A 309 -1.87 -2.41 20.58
N GLU A 310 -0.84 -1.59 20.81
CA GLU A 310 -0.93 -0.13 20.67
C GLU A 310 -1.13 0.25 19.21
N PRO A 311 -2.22 0.94 18.86
CA PRO A 311 -2.46 1.39 17.50
C PRO A 311 -1.47 2.47 17.06
N ILE A 312 -1.13 2.50 15.77
CA ILE A 312 -0.22 3.52 15.21
C ILE A 312 -0.88 4.89 15.03
N PHE A 313 -2.21 4.99 15.12
CA PHE A 313 -3.01 6.22 15.09
C PHE A 313 -4.17 6.11 16.06
N HIS A 314 -4.62 7.26 16.59
CA HIS A 314 -5.75 7.38 17.51
C HIS A 314 -6.74 8.44 17.03
N LEU A 315 -8.01 8.32 17.43
CA LEU A 315 -8.99 9.38 17.22
C LEU A 315 -8.58 10.63 18.03
N GLY A 316 -8.70 11.81 17.41
CA GLY A 316 -8.43 13.09 18.07
C GLY A 316 -6.96 13.44 18.26
N ASN A 317 -6.03 12.59 17.82
CA ASN A 317 -4.62 12.91 17.79
C ASN A 317 -4.23 13.26 16.34
N ASP A 318 -4.03 14.55 16.06
CA ASP A 318 -3.39 15.01 14.85
C ASP A 318 -1.90 14.61 14.90
N VAL A 319 -1.46 13.78 13.98
CA VAL A 319 -0.06 13.34 13.84
C VAL A 319 0.77 14.42 13.14
#